data_9c770ade16e4bb8ed2375f8498cf4bf0
#
_entry.id   9c770ade16e4bb8ed2375f8498cf4bf0
#
_cell.length_a   1.000
_cell.length_b   1.000
_cell.length_c   1.000
_cell.angle_alpha   90.00
_cell.angle_beta   90.00
_cell.angle_gamma   90.00
#
_symmetry.space_group_name_H-M   'P 1'
#
loop_
_entity.id
_entity.type
_entity.pdbx_description
1 polymer ?
#
loop_
_entity_poly.entity_id
_entity_poly.type
_entity_poly.pdbx_seq_one_letter_code
_entity_poly.pdbx_strand_id
1 'polypeptide(L)'
;QDLVIGYEQALVKSAFNFSVGNGEKVAVTGFNGIGKTTLLKTLLGKLKPIYGNFELSSTAKLAYFQQDLAWPNKNMTPLQYLQEEFPRLRPRELRQALARMGLTAQQAMSPLKELSGGEQEKVKLAKMQFEPSNLLFLDEPTNHLDIATKDSLLSLIHISEPTRH
;
A
#
# COMPACT_ATOMS: atom_id res chain seq x y z
N GLN A 1 -9.17 -10.53 -18.81
CA GLN A 1 -9.65 -11.85 -19.24
C GLN A 1 -8.46 -12.71 -19.63
N ASP A 2 -8.46 -13.98 -19.16
CA ASP A 2 -7.40 -14.98 -19.43
C ASP A 2 -5.98 -14.48 -19.13
N LEU A 3 -5.83 -13.73 -18.04
CA LEU A 3 -4.58 -13.10 -17.67
C LEU A 3 -3.55 -14.15 -17.22
N VAL A 4 -2.43 -14.24 -17.92
CA VAL A 4 -1.27 -15.07 -17.58
C VAL A 4 -0.09 -14.18 -17.24
N ILE A 5 0.47 -14.38 -16.05
CA ILE A 5 1.55 -13.57 -15.52
C ILE A 5 2.88 -14.32 -15.51
N GLY A 6 3.98 -13.59 -15.60
CA GLY A 6 5.33 -14.11 -15.57
C GLY A 6 6.35 -13.07 -15.97
N TYR A 7 7.61 -13.46 -15.99
CA TYR A 7 8.72 -12.64 -16.54
C TYR A 7 9.02 -13.03 -17.98
N GLU A 8 9.68 -14.17 -18.18
CA GLU A 8 9.94 -14.75 -19.51
C GLU A 8 9.05 -15.95 -19.79
N GLN A 9 8.58 -16.61 -18.73
CA GLN A 9 7.69 -17.77 -18.81
C GLN A 9 6.52 -17.56 -17.83
N ALA A 10 5.40 -18.24 -18.13
CA ALA A 10 4.24 -18.22 -17.26
C ALA A 10 4.57 -18.82 -15.88
N LEU A 11 4.29 -18.04 -14.81
CA LEU A 11 4.50 -18.50 -13.44
C LEU A 11 3.40 -19.44 -12.95
N VAL A 12 2.22 -19.35 -13.55
CA VAL A 12 1.05 -20.17 -13.20
C VAL A 12 0.51 -20.87 -14.43
N LYS A 13 0.04 -22.10 -14.23
CA LYS A 13 -0.50 -22.95 -15.32
C LYS A 13 -1.89 -22.51 -15.78
N SER A 14 -2.60 -21.76 -14.95
CA SER A 14 -3.99 -21.37 -15.24
C SER A 14 -4.07 -19.83 -15.34
N ALA A 15 -4.86 -19.36 -16.28
CA ALA A 15 -5.16 -17.95 -16.43
C ALA A 15 -6.02 -17.42 -15.28
N PHE A 16 -5.81 -16.15 -14.89
CA PHE A 16 -6.66 -15.46 -13.94
C PHE A 16 -7.84 -14.80 -14.64
N ASN A 17 -9.04 -15.08 -14.15
CA ASN A 17 -10.27 -14.42 -14.57
C ASN A 17 -11.01 -13.95 -13.31
N PHE A 18 -10.98 -12.65 -13.04
CA PHE A 18 -11.72 -12.04 -11.95
C PHE A 18 -12.05 -10.58 -12.27
N SER A 19 -13.02 -10.07 -11.58
CA SER A 19 -13.37 -8.65 -11.55
C SER A 19 -13.47 -8.20 -10.10
N VAL A 20 -13.14 -6.94 -9.84
CA VAL A 20 -13.28 -6.31 -8.52
C VAL A 20 -14.13 -5.07 -8.69
N GLY A 21 -15.28 -5.05 -8.01
CA GLY A 21 -16.19 -3.93 -7.98
C GLY A 21 -15.81 -2.86 -6.95
N ASN A 22 -16.54 -1.75 -6.99
CA ASN A 22 -16.34 -0.68 -6.01
C ASN A 22 -16.68 -1.17 -4.59
N GLY A 23 -15.81 -0.87 -3.63
CA GLY A 23 -15.97 -1.30 -2.24
C GLY A 23 -15.61 -2.77 -1.97
N GLU A 24 -15.27 -3.56 -2.98
CA GLU A 24 -14.86 -4.95 -2.79
C GLU A 24 -13.41 -5.06 -2.30
N LYS A 25 -13.18 -6.05 -1.43
CA LYS A 25 -11.86 -6.41 -0.93
C LYS A 25 -11.51 -7.81 -1.40
N VAL A 26 -10.42 -7.94 -2.12
CA VAL A 26 -9.94 -9.23 -2.64
C VAL A 26 -8.61 -9.57 -2.00
N ALA A 27 -8.51 -10.78 -1.43
CA ALA A 27 -7.27 -11.33 -0.92
C ALA A 27 -6.68 -12.32 -1.91
N VAL A 28 -5.44 -12.09 -2.32
CA VAL A 28 -4.67 -13.04 -3.12
C VAL A 28 -3.81 -13.86 -2.16
N THR A 29 -4.18 -15.13 -1.98
CA THR A 29 -3.49 -16.07 -1.07
C THR A 29 -2.69 -17.11 -1.85
N GLY A 30 -1.67 -17.64 -1.21
CA GLY A 30 -0.82 -18.68 -1.80
C GLY A 30 0.57 -18.70 -1.19
N PHE A 31 1.31 -19.76 -1.48
CA PHE A 31 2.69 -19.94 -1.00
C PHE A 31 3.61 -18.81 -1.52
N ASN A 32 4.70 -18.56 -0.77
CA ASN A 32 5.73 -17.62 -1.20
C ASN A 32 6.34 -18.07 -2.54
N GLY A 33 6.56 -17.12 -3.44
CA GLY A 33 7.08 -17.42 -4.79
C GLY A 33 6.04 -17.84 -5.82
N ILE A 34 4.76 -18.02 -5.47
CA ILE A 34 3.71 -18.43 -6.44
C ILE A 34 3.34 -17.33 -7.45
N GLY A 35 3.85 -16.12 -7.28
CA GLY A 35 3.59 -15.03 -8.23
C GLY A 35 2.64 -13.93 -7.74
N LYS A 36 2.32 -13.85 -6.43
CA LYS A 36 1.45 -12.79 -5.86
C LYS A 36 1.98 -11.39 -6.20
N THR A 37 3.23 -11.12 -5.87
CA THR A 37 3.90 -9.85 -6.19
C THR A 37 3.97 -9.59 -7.70
N THR A 38 4.16 -10.64 -8.51
CA THR A 38 4.18 -10.53 -9.97
C THR A 38 2.80 -10.13 -10.50
N LEU A 39 1.73 -10.72 -9.97
CA LEU A 39 0.36 -10.32 -10.30
C LEU A 39 0.12 -8.84 -9.99
N LEU A 40 0.47 -8.40 -8.79
CA LEU A 40 0.33 -7.01 -8.38
C LEU A 40 1.14 -6.07 -9.29
N LYS A 41 2.39 -6.40 -9.60
CA LYS A 41 3.24 -5.62 -10.51
C LYS A 41 2.66 -5.57 -11.94
N THR A 42 2.05 -6.65 -12.40
CA THR A 42 1.36 -6.68 -13.70
C THR A 42 0.15 -5.75 -13.69
N LEU A 43 -0.72 -5.84 -12.67
CA LEU A 43 -1.88 -4.96 -12.52
C LEU A 43 -1.51 -3.48 -12.35
N LEU A 44 -0.35 -3.19 -11.77
CA LEU A 44 0.23 -1.84 -11.67
C LEU A 44 0.85 -1.34 -12.99
N GLY A 45 0.86 -2.17 -14.04
CA GLY A 45 1.51 -1.83 -15.30
C GLY A 45 3.04 -1.83 -15.27
N LYS A 46 3.66 -2.30 -14.16
CA LYS A 46 5.13 -2.42 -14.03
C LYS A 46 5.69 -3.62 -14.78
N LEU A 47 4.85 -4.62 -15.05
CA LEU A 47 5.16 -5.79 -15.86
C LEU A 47 4.09 -5.97 -16.93
N LYS A 48 4.48 -6.43 -18.10
CA LYS A 48 3.54 -6.83 -19.14
C LYS A 48 3.04 -8.25 -18.84
N PRO A 49 1.74 -8.55 -19.06
CA PRO A 49 1.27 -9.94 -18.99
C PRO A 49 1.92 -10.77 -20.11
N ILE A 50 2.09 -12.06 -19.84
CA ILE A 50 2.54 -13.04 -20.85
C ILE A 50 1.45 -13.23 -21.91
N TYR A 51 0.18 -13.34 -21.43
CA TYR A 51 -0.98 -13.50 -22.27
C TYR A 51 -2.21 -12.88 -21.58
N GLY A 52 -3.24 -12.58 -22.35
CA GLY A 52 -4.47 -11.99 -21.85
C GLY A 52 -4.36 -10.49 -21.61
N ASN A 53 -5.41 -9.93 -21.06
CA ASN A 53 -5.50 -8.51 -20.74
C ASN A 53 -6.18 -8.25 -19.40
N PHE A 54 -5.94 -7.07 -18.87
CA PHE A 54 -6.69 -6.53 -17.74
C PHE A 54 -7.03 -5.07 -18.02
N GLU A 55 -8.09 -4.61 -17.45
CA GLU A 55 -8.52 -3.22 -17.54
C GLU A 55 -8.73 -2.68 -16.13
N LEU A 56 -8.22 -1.48 -15.89
CA LEU A 56 -8.53 -0.70 -14.70
C LEU A 56 -9.54 0.38 -15.10
N SER A 57 -10.47 0.68 -14.22
CA SER A 57 -11.40 1.79 -14.44
C SER A 57 -10.62 3.07 -14.75
N SER A 58 -11.11 3.87 -15.70
CA SER A 58 -10.51 5.18 -16.03
C SER A 58 -10.47 6.15 -14.84
N THR A 59 -11.28 5.88 -13.81
CA THR A 59 -11.29 6.65 -12.55
C THR A 59 -10.42 6.04 -11.46
N ALA A 60 -9.77 4.88 -11.72
CA ALA A 60 -8.92 4.23 -10.73
C ALA A 60 -7.69 5.07 -10.40
N LYS A 61 -7.56 5.41 -9.13
CA LYS A 61 -6.37 6.03 -8.55
C LYS A 61 -5.68 4.98 -7.68
N LEU A 62 -4.53 4.54 -8.15
CA LEU A 62 -3.79 3.43 -7.54
C LEU A 62 -2.93 3.91 -6.38
N ALA A 63 -3.01 3.21 -5.24
CA ALA A 63 -1.99 3.21 -4.22
C ALA A 63 -1.40 1.80 -4.09
N TYR A 64 -0.10 1.72 -3.95
CA TYR A 64 0.61 0.45 -3.81
C TYR A 64 1.50 0.49 -2.57
N PHE A 65 1.20 -0.36 -1.63
CA PHE A 65 2.04 -0.60 -0.47
C PHE A 65 3.00 -1.76 -0.77
N GLN A 66 4.27 -1.43 -0.86
CA GLN A 66 5.35 -2.39 -1.03
C GLN A 66 6.15 -2.45 0.28
N GLN A 67 6.57 -3.66 0.64
CA GLN A 67 7.42 -3.90 1.82
C GLN A 67 8.84 -3.29 1.74
N ASP A 68 9.16 -2.61 0.65
CA ASP A 68 10.45 -1.95 0.50
C ASP A 68 10.56 -0.76 1.45
N LEU A 69 11.47 -0.87 2.42
CA LEU A 69 11.80 0.16 3.39
C LEU A 69 12.93 1.09 2.89
N ALA A 70 12.99 1.33 1.59
CA ALA A 70 13.88 2.35 1.05
C ALA A 70 13.42 3.74 1.52
N TRP A 71 14.35 4.49 2.12
CA TRP A 71 14.14 5.84 2.62
C TRP A 71 15.10 6.79 1.92
N PRO A 72 14.65 7.99 1.52
CA PRO A 72 15.55 9.01 0.95
C PRO A 72 16.67 9.37 1.91
N ASN A 73 16.35 9.49 3.20
CA ASN A 73 17.30 9.77 4.28
C ASN A 73 16.82 9.12 5.58
N LYS A 74 17.58 8.14 6.08
CA LYS A 74 17.26 7.42 7.32
C LYS A 74 17.49 8.23 8.60
N ASN A 75 18.16 9.39 8.51
CA ASN A 75 18.38 10.25 9.67
C ASN A 75 17.23 11.22 9.94
N MET A 76 16.31 11.40 8.98
CA MET A 76 15.12 12.22 9.22
C MET A 76 14.10 11.47 10.09
N THR A 77 13.26 12.25 10.77
CA THR A 77 12.16 11.71 11.56
C THR A 77 10.94 11.39 10.67
N PRO A 78 10.02 10.50 11.11
CA PRO A 78 8.74 10.29 10.41
C PRO A 78 7.98 11.58 10.11
N LEU A 79 7.96 12.50 11.09
CA LEU A 79 7.29 13.80 10.91
C LEU A 79 7.96 14.65 9.83
N GLN A 80 9.30 14.72 9.82
CA GLN A 80 10.05 15.42 8.77
C GLN A 80 9.82 14.81 7.39
N TYR A 81 9.87 13.49 7.29
CA TYR A 81 9.57 12.77 6.06
C TYR A 81 8.19 13.12 5.51
N LEU A 82 7.15 13.03 6.34
CA LEU A 82 5.81 13.39 5.90
C LEU A 82 5.67 14.88 5.57
N GLN A 83 6.39 15.76 6.26
CA GLN A 83 6.36 17.20 5.97
C GLN A 83 7.00 17.54 4.62
N GLU A 84 8.06 16.82 4.22
CA GLU A 84 8.66 16.96 2.88
C GLU A 84 7.74 16.44 1.78
N GLU A 85 7.10 15.30 2.01
CA GLU A 85 6.15 14.71 1.05
C GLU A 85 4.88 15.57 0.89
N PHE A 86 4.41 16.17 1.99
CA PHE A 86 3.17 16.96 2.04
C PHE A 86 3.39 18.35 2.65
N PRO A 87 4.12 19.26 1.99
CA PRO A 87 4.51 20.56 2.56
C PRO A 87 3.33 21.50 2.85
N ARG A 88 2.15 21.21 2.28
CA ARG A 88 0.94 22.01 2.50
C ARG A 88 0.14 21.58 3.74
N LEU A 89 0.42 20.40 4.28
CA LEU A 89 -0.26 19.89 5.46
C LEU A 89 0.36 20.45 6.74
N ARG A 90 -0.49 20.69 7.74
CA ARG A 90 -0.03 21.19 9.03
C ARG A 90 0.65 20.05 9.82
N PRO A 91 1.70 20.34 10.61
CA PRO A 91 2.37 19.31 11.42
C PRO A 91 1.44 18.55 12.36
N ARG A 92 0.34 19.17 12.79
CA ARG A 92 -0.69 18.51 13.61
C ARG A 92 -1.38 17.37 12.85
N GLU A 93 -1.73 17.58 11.59
CA GLU A 93 -2.40 16.57 10.76
C GLU A 93 -1.48 15.39 10.50
N LEU A 94 -0.21 15.66 10.25
CA LEU A 94 0.81 14.63 10.05
C LEU A 94 1.05 13.80 11.32
N ARG A 95 1.13 14.43 12.49
CA ARG A 95 1.22 13.73 13.78
C ARG A 95 -0.02 12.86 14.05
N GLN A 96 -1.20 13.35 13.73
CA GLN A 96 -2.43 12.57 13.88
C GLN A 96 -2.44 11.33 12.96
N ALA A 97 -1.94 11.46 11.73
CA ALA A 97 -1.83 10.32 10.83
C ALA A 97 -0.85 9.26 11.36
N LEU A 98 0.32 9.68 11.88
CA LEU A 98 1.27 8.78 12.53
C LEU A 98 0.66 8.09 13.76
N ALA A 99 -0.05 8.84 14.61
CA ALA A 99 -0.72 8.31 15.79
C ALA A 99 -1.83 7.31 15.44
N ARG A 100 -2.61 7.53 14.36
CA ARG A 100 -3.60 6.56 13.87
C ARG A 100 -2.97 5.23 13.48
N MET A 101 -1.73 5.25 12.98
CA MET A 101 -0.98 4.03 12.68
C MET A 101 -0.28 3.43 13.93
N GLY A 102 -0.57 3.96 15.12
CA GLY A 102 -0.03 3.43 16.38
C GLY A 102 1.40 3.84 16.68
N LEU A 103 1.92 4.91 16.06
CA LEU A 103 3.21 5.49 16.42
C LEU A 103 3.05 6.47 17.58
N THR A 104 3.91 6.36 18.58
CA THR A 104 3.97 7.29 19.71
C THR A 104 4.54 8.65 19.28
N ALA A 105 4.32 9.69 20.09
CA ALA A 105 4.91 11.00 19.85
C ALA A 105 6.45 10.94 19.81
N GLN A 106 7.06 10.09 20.64
CA GLN A 106 8.50 9.88 20.65
C GLN A 106 8.99 9.25 19.34
N GLN A 107 8.34 8.18 18.87
CA GLN A 107 8.66 7.51 17.61
C GLN A 107 8.50 8.45 16.40
N ALA A 108 7.48 9.30 16.40
CA ALA A 108 7.27 10.31 15.36
C ALA A 108 8.41 11.34 15.24
N MET A 109 9.20 11.50 16.31
CA MET A 109 10.31 12.44 16.42
C MET A 109 11.69 11.76 16.48
N SER A 110 11.74 10.43 16.52
CA SER A 110 13.00 9.65 16.44
C SER A 110 13.43 9.45 14.99
N PRO A 111 14.73 9.39 14.69
CA PRO A 111 15.21 9.08 13.35
C PRO A 111 14.67 7.75 12.82
N LEU A 112 14.33 7.67 11.54
CA LEU A 112 13.80 6.47 10.88
C LEU A 112 14.70 5.24 11.08
N LYS A 113 16.02 5.42 11.15
CA LYS A 113 16.99 4.34 11.39
C LYS A 113 16.86 3.68 12.77
N GLU A 114 16.27 4.37 13.75
CA GLU A 114 16.07 3.89 15.11
C GLU A 114 14.74 3.14 15.28
N LEU A 115 13.86 3.24 14.29
CA LEU A 115 12.58 2.55 14.28
C LEU A 115 12.75 1.10 13.83
N SER A 116 12.00 0.20 14.44
CA SER A 116 11.84 -1.18 13.96
C SER A 116 11.23 -1.23 12.55
N GLY A 117 11.39 -2.36 11.85
CA GLY A 117 10.80 -2.55 10.52
C GLY A 117 9.29 -2.29 10.51
N GLY A 118 8.55 -2.84 11.49
CA GLY A 118 7.11 -2.62 11.61
C GLY A 118 6.73 -1.16 11.89
N GLU A 119 7.52 -0.43 12.67
CA GLU A 119 7.31 1.01 12.90
C GLU A 119 7.58 1.82 11.63
N GLN A 120 8.60 1.45 10.86
CA GLN A 120 8.87 2.08 9.56
C GLN A 120 7.74 1.80 8.56
N GLU A 121 7.17 0.59 8.54
CA GLU A 121 5.97 0.27 7.74
C GLU A 121 4.78 1.15 8.14
N LYS A 122 4.57 1.38 9.43
CA LYS A 122 3.51 2.28 9.94
C LYS A 122 3.69 3.72 9.43
N VAL A 123 4.92 4.21 9.27
CA VAL A 123 5.19 5.53 8.67
C VAL A 123 4.74 5.57 7.21
N LYS A 124 5.05 4.52 6.43
CA LYS A 124 4.60 4.43 5.04
C LYS A 124 3.07 4.36 4.92
N LEU A 125 2.41 3.62 5.82
CA LEU A 125 0.96 3.57 5.88
C LEU A 125 0.35 4.94 6.25
N ALA A 126 1.00 5.69 7.15
CA ALA A 126 0.59 7.05 7.48
C ALA A 126 0.66 7.98 6.26
N LYS A 127 1.69 7.85 5.40
CA LYS A 127 1.80 8.58 4.14
C LYS A 127 0.59 8.32 3.23
N MET A 128 0.18 7.06 3.09
CA MET A 128 -0.91 6.66 2.20
C MET A 128 -2.26 7.31 2.56
N GLN A 129 -2.46 7.78 3.80
CA GLN A 129 -3.67 8.50 4.19
C GLN A 129 -3.87 9.81 3.43
N PHE A 130 -2.80 10.39 2.91
CA PHE A 130 -2.81 11.67 2.19
C PHE A 130 -2.73 11.50 0.68
N GLU A 131 -2.50 10.28 0.20
CA GLU A 131 -2.48 9.98 -1.23
C GLU A 131 -3.91 9.73 -1.72
N PRO A 132 -4.39 10.48 -2.72
CA PRO A 132 -5.72 10.27 -3.26
C PRO A 132 -5.77 8.94 -4.00
N SER A 133 -6.33 7.91 -3.38
CA SER A 133 -6.46 6.59 -3.97
C SER A 133 -7.85 6.02 -3.73
N ASN A 134 -8.37 5.28 -4.70
CA ASN A 134 -9.59 4.50 -4.59
C ASN A 134 -9.36 3.01 -4.93
N LEU A 135 -8.13 2.64 -5.23
CA LEU A 135 -7.71 1.26 -5.43
C LEU A 135 -6.36 1.04 -4.74
N LEU A 136 -6.34 0.20 -3.71
CA LEU A 136 -5.18 -0.06 -2.88
C LEU A 136 -4.68 -1.48 -3.12
N PHE A 137 -3.43 -1.60 -3.52
CA PHE A 137 -2.71 -2.86 -3.57
C PHE A 137 -1.77 -3.00 -2.37
N LEU A 138 -1.90 -4.11 -1.66
CA LEU A 138 -1.07 -4.45 -0.50
C LEU A 138 -0.31 -5.73 -0.80
N ASP A 139 1.00 -5.68 -0.80
CA ASP A 139 1.87 -6.86 -0.96
C ASP A 139 2.37 -7.30 0.42
N GLU A 140 1.83 -8.43 0.90
CA GLU A 140 2.13 -9.05 2.20
C GLU A 140 2.05 -8.08 3.42
N PRO A 141 0.98 -7.28 3.58
CA PRO A 141 0.92 -6.21 4.58
C PRO A 141 0.86 -6.72 6.02
N THR A 142 0.82 -8.03 6.23
CA THR A 142 0.42 -8.59 7.55
C THR A 142 1.56 -9.20 8.35
N ASN A 143 2.77 -9.37 7.80
CA ASN A 143 3.83 -10.10 8.48
C ASN A 143 4.38 -9.39 9.73
N HIS A 144 4.23 -8.04 9.81
CA HIS A 144 4.78 -7.23 10.89
C HIS A 144 3.79 -6.23 11.50
N LEU A 145 2.52 -6.20 11.02
CA LEU A 145 1.51 -5.29 11.54
C LEU A 145 0.70 -5.94 12.67
N ASP A 146 0.55 -5.21 13.77
CA ASP A 146 -0.37 -5.58 14.84
C ASP A 146 -1.85 -5.44 14.39
N ILE A 147 -2.76 -6.02 15.16
CA ILE A 147 -4.20 -6.04 14.85
C ILE A 147 -4.74 -4.61 14.73
N ALA A 148 -4.35 -3.71 15.61
CA ALA A 148 -4.83 -2.32 15.62
C ALA A 148 -4.39 -1.55 14.36
N THR A 149 -3.17 -1.79 13.89
CA THR A 149 -2.68 -1.19 12.63
C THR A 149 -3.40 -1.77 11.41
N LYS A 150 -3.73 -3.07 11.43
CA LYS A 150 -4.55 -3.70 10.38
C LYS A 150 -5.95 -3.09 10.31
N ASP A 151 -6.60 -2.90 11.46
CA ASP A 151 -7.92 -2.28 11.53
C ASP A 151 -7.88 -0.82 11.07
N SER A 152 -6.85 -0.09 11.45
CA SER A 152 -6.62 1.29 10.99
C SER A 152 -6.41 1.35 9.48
N LEU A 153 -5.65 0.41 8.90
CA LEU A 153 -5.46 0.29 7.45
C LEU A 153 -6.79 0.00 6.73
N LEU A 154 -7.60 -0.90 7.27
CA LEU A 154 -8.91 -1.22 6.71
C LEU A 154 -9.86 -0.02 6.77
N SER A 155 -9.78 0.80 7.83
CA SER A 155 -10.59 2.02 7.96
C SER A 155 -10.18 3.09 6.94
N LEU A 156 -8.91 3.17 6.53
CA LEU A 156 -8.46 4.09 5.50
C LEU A 156 -9.13 3.84 4.14
N ILE A 157 -9.44 2.58 3.84
CA ILE A 157 -10.09 2.21 2.58
C ILE A 157 -11.56 2.69 2.56
N HIS A 158 -12.18 2.86 3.73
CA HIS A 158 -13.57 3.34 3.84
C HIS A 158 -13.72 4.87 3.80
N ILE A 159 -12.65 5.63 4.11
CA ILE A 159 -12.71 7.11 4.16
C ILE A 159 -12.72 7.75 2.76
N SER A 160 -12.41 6.99 1.71
CA SER A 160 -12.38 7.49 0.34
C SER A 160 -13.74 7.45 -0.39
N GLU A 161 -14.84 7.10 0.27
CA GLU A 161 -16.17 7.27 -0.32
C GLU A 161 -16.56 8.76 -0.28
N PRO A 162 -16.82 9.40 -1.43
CA PRO A 162 -17.40 10.72 -1.44
C PRO A 162 -18.81 10.63 -0.83
N THR A 163 -19.02 11.28 0.32
CA THR A 163 -20.36 11.54 0.85
C THR A 163 -21.20 12.17 -0.27
N ARG A 164 -22.14 11.39 -0.80
CA ARG A 164 -23.19 11.92 -1.67
C ARG A 164 -24.09 12.82 -0.81
N HIS A 165 -23.99 14.11 -1.04
CA HIS A 165 -25.06 15.06 -0.73
C HIS A 165 -25.96 15.20 -1.95
#